data_a04cb9ef588d09287bdab2f64a177a11
#
_entry.id   a04cb9ef588d09287bdab2f64a177a11
#
_cell.length_a   1.000
_cell.length_b   1.000
_cell.length_c   1.000
_cell.angle_alpha   90.00
_cell.angle_beta   90.00
_cell.angle_gamma   90.00
#
_symmetry.space_group_name_H-M   'P 1'
#
loop_
_entity.id
_entity.type
_entity.pdbx_description
1 polymer ?
#
loop_
_entity_poly.entity_id
_entity_poly.type
_entity_poly.pdbx_seq_one_letter_code
_entity_poly.pdbx_strand_id
1 'polypeptide(L)'
;MVDRIYWRLADMQAAIAEIRNLLDGKEIAVLVSDRPTRAAFERFLEILSEASRHVPEDWKNEFPSIQWRQVADLGNFIRHAYHKIDLEVLWAIYENDLHSLELVIDKLIMRSNPPKPQA
;
A
#
# COMPACT_ATOMS: atom_id res chain seq x y z
N MET A 1 -7.55 14.97 13.56
CA MET A 1 -6.73 14.51 14.66
C MET A 1 -5.46 13.88 14.15
N VAL A 2 -4.35 14.33 14.67
CA VAL A 2 -3.02 13.93 14.19
C VAL A 2 -2.78 12.45 14.41
N ASP A 3 -3.31 11.89 15.53
CA ASP A 3 -3.18 10.47 15.83
C ASP A 3 -3.83 9.58 14.79
N ARG A 4 -4.95 10.01 14.21
CA ARG A 4 -5.61 9.25 13.15
C ARG A 4 -4.76 9.17 11.90
N ILE A 5 -4.11 10.29 11.54
CA ILE A 5 -3.21 10.33 10.40
C ILE A 5 -2.05 9.38 10.63
N TYR A 6 -1.45 9.43 11.84
CA TYR A 6 -0.36 8.52 12.19
C TYR A 6 -0.77 7.05 11.98
N TRP A 7 -1.93 6.65 12.51
CA TRP A 7 -2.37 5.26 12.41
C TRP A 7 -2.61 4.83 10.96
N ARG A 8 -3.14 5.74 10.12
CA ARG A 8 -3.30 5.44 8.70
C ARG A 8 -1.97 5.26 8.00
N LEU A 9 -1.00 6.12 8.30
CA LEU A 9 0.35 5.97 7.73
C LEU A 9 1.04 4.71 8.25
N ALA A 10 0.84 4.37 9.52
CA ALA A 10 1.38 3.13 10.09
C ALA A 10 0.76 1.90 9.42
N ASP A 11 -0.54 1.94 9.11
CA ASP A 11 -1.21 0.86 8.37
C ASP A 11 -0.60 0.70 6.98
N MET A 12 -0.32 1.81 6.29
CA MET A 12 0.32 1.76 4.97
C MET A 12 1.72 1.17 5.07
N GLN A 13 2.50 1.60 6.04
CA GLN A 13 3.85 1.11 6.26
C GLN A 13 3.86 -0.40 6.54
N ALA A 14 2.96 -0.84 7.41
CA ALA A 14 2.83 -2.26 7.74
C ALA A 14 2.40 -3.09 6.52
N ALA A 15 1.43 -2.60 5.74
CA ALA A 15 0.98 -3.31 4.54
C ALA A 15 2.11 -3.48 3.52
N ILE A 16 2.92 -2.45 3.32
CA ILE A 16 4.06 -2.53 2.40
C ILE A 16 5.06 -3.58 2.89
N ALA A 17 5.39 -3.57 4.19
CA ALA A 17 6.32 -4.54 4.77
C ALA A 17 5.79 -5.97 4.62
N GLU A 18 4.50 -6.18 4.87
CA GLU A 18 3.88 -7.50 4.72
C GLU A 18 3.90 -8.00 3.28
N ILE A 19 3.64 -7.10 2.32
CA ILE A 19 3.71 -7.46 0.89
C ILE A 19 5.13 -7.90 0.53
N ARG A 20 6.13 -7.16 0.98
CA ARG A 20 7.53 -7.52 0.70
C ARG A 20 7.89 -8.87 1.27
N ASN A 21 7.52 -9.13 2.53
CA ASN A 21 7.79 -10.43 3.15
C ASN A 21 7.07 -11.56 2.42
N LEU A 22 5.83 -11.31 2.03
CA LEU A 22 4.99 -12.31 1.37
C LEU A 22 5.56 -12.73 0.02
N LEU A 23 6.05 -11.77 -0.76
CA LEU A 23 6.45 -11.98 -2.16
C LEU A 23 7.96 -12.08 -2.36
N ASP A 24 8.75 -11.94 -1.31
CA ASP A 24 10.21 -12.01 -1.41
C ASP A 24 10.66 -13.32 -2.07
N GLY A 25 11.50 -13.19 -3.10
CA GLY A 25 12.03 -14.33 -3.82
C GLY A 25 11.02 -15.05 -4.71
N LYS A 26 9.80 -14.54 -4.82
CA LYS A 26 8.76 -15.17 -5.63
C LYS A 26 8.64 -14.50 -7.00
N GLU A 27 8.03 -15.22 -7.93
CA GLU A 27 7.75 -14.73 -9.27
C GLU A 27 6.24 -14.52 -9.43
N ILE A 28 5.84 -13.78 -10.46
CA ILE A 28 4.43 -13.47 -10.71
C ILE A 28 3.54 -14.72 -10.77
N ALA A 29 4.08 -15.85 -11.21
CA ALA A 29 3.34 -17.11 -11.30
C ALA A 29 2.76 -17.54 -9.95
N VAL A 30 3.32 -17.08 -8.82
CA VAL A 30 2.80 -17.41 -7.50
C VAL A 30 1.37 -16.92 -7.31
N LEU A 31 0.99 -15.85 -7.98
CA LEU A 31 -0.36 -15.30 -7.88
C LEU A 31 -1.42 -16.22 -8.47
N VAL A 32 -1.01 -17.14 -9.35
CA VAL A 32 -1.90 -18.13 -9.93
C VAL A 32 -1.78 -19.46 -9.19
N SER A 33 -0.56 -19.87 -8.85
CA SER A 33 -0.29 -21.19 -8.28
C SER A 33 -0.60 -21.30 -6.79
N ASP A 34 -0.61 -20.16 -6.08
CA ASP A 34 -0.80 -20.16 -4.63
C ASP A 34 -1.90 -19.16 -4.27
N ARG A 35 -3.12 -19.66 -4.16
CA ARG A 35 -4.30 -18.83 -3.87
C ARG A 35 -4.20 -18.09 -2.54
N PRO A 36 -3.74 -18.70 -1.44
CA PRO A 36 -3.56 -17.94 -0.19
C PRO A 36 -2.60 -16.78 -0.34
N THR A 37 -1.50 -16.94 -1.05
CA THR A 37 -0.55 -15.85 -1.30
C THR A 37 -1.20 -14.71 -2.08
N ARG A 38 -1.94 -15.05 -3.13
CA ARG A 38 -2.67 -14.05 -3.89
C ARG A 38 -3.68 -13.29 -3.03
N ALA A 39 -4.46 -14.03 -2.24
CA ALA A 39 -5.48 -13.41 -1.38
C ALA A 39 -4.84 -12.47 -0.36
N ALA A 40 -3.72 -12.87 0.24
CA ALA A 40 -3.01 -12.03 1.20
C ALA A 40 -2.47 -10.77 0.52
N PHE A 41 -1.86 -10.91 -0.65
CA PHE A 41 -1.35 -9.77 -1.42
C PHE A 41 -2.46 -8.77 -1.73
N GLU A 42 -3.59 -9.27 -2.23
CA GLU A 42 -4.73 -8.41 -2.53
C GLU A 42 -5.25 -7.69 -1.29
N ARG A 43 -5.32 -8.41 -0.16
CA ARG A 43 -5.80 -7.80 1.09
C ARG A 43 -4.85 -6.69 1.57
N PHE A 44 -3.55 -6.89 1.51
CA PHE A 44 -2.60 -5.86 1.91
C PHE A 44 -2.68 -4.64 0.98
N LEU A 45 -2.88 -4.84 -0.31
CA LEU A 45 -3.08 -3.74 -1.25
C LEU A 45 -4.37 -2.97 -0.94
N GLU A 46 -5.44 -3.66 -0.55
CA GLU A 46 -6.68 -3.01 -0.15
C GLU A 46 -6.49 -2.16 1.11
N ILE A 47 -5.75 -2.66 2.10
CA ILE A 47 -5.43 -1.91 3.31
C ILE A 47 -4.64 -0.65 2.95
N LEU A 48 -3.64 -0.79 2.09
CA LEU A 48 -2.83 0.32 1.61
C LEU A 48 -3.71 1.38 0.92
N SER A 49 -4.59 0.93 0.04
CA SER A 49 -5.50 1.78 -0.70
C SER A 49 -6.43 2.57 0.23
N GLU A 50 -7.08 1.89 1.15
CA GLU A 50 -8.02 2.52 2.09
C GLU A 50 -7.29 3.53 2.97
N ALA A 51 -6.15 3.17 3.52
CA ALA A 51 -5.39 4.07 4.38
C ALA A 51 -4.94 5.33 3.62
N SER A 52 -4.57 5.20 2.34
CA SER A 52 -4.13 6.34 1.53
C SER A 52 -5.20 7.42 1.40
N ARG A 53 -6.47 7.05 1.47
CA ARG A 53 -7.59 7.99 1.36
C ARG A 53 -7.63 8.98 2.52
N HIS A 54 -7.00 8.64 3.63
CA HIS A 54 -7.01 9.46 4.85
C HIS A 54 -5.78 10.36 4.98
N VAL A 55 -4.85 10.29 4.03
CA VAL A 55 -3.70 11.21 4.00
C VAL A 55 -4.20 12.58 3.57
N PRO A 56 -3.87 13.65 4.30
CA PRO A 56 -4.35 14.98 3.93
C PRO A 56 -3.92 15.40 2.52
N GLU A 57 -4.80 16.09 1.82
CA GLU A 57 -4.58 16.47 0.43
C GLU A 57 -3.36 17.38 0.27
N ASP A 58 -3.16 18.32 1.20
CA ASP A 58 -1.99 19.20 1.17
C ASP A 58 -0.68 18.43 1.36
N TRP A 59 -0.70 17.33 2.12
CA TRP A 59 0.47 16.46 2.25
C TRP A 59 0.75 15.70 0.96
N LYS A 60 -0.30 15.21 0.31
CA LYS A 60 -0.17 14.53 -0.99
C LYS A 60 0.42 15.44 -2.06
N ASN A 61 0.02 16.70 -2.04
CA ASN A 61 0.49 17.69 -3.02
C ASN A 61 1.99 17.96 -2.93
N GLU A 62 2.61 17.66 -1.80
CA GLU A 62 4.06 17.79 -1.64
C GLU A 62 4.82 16.65 -2.34
N PHE A 63 4.13 15.58 -2.72
CA PHE A 63 4.75 14.41 -3.35
C PHE A 63 4.01 14.05 -4.63
N PRO A 64 4.04 14.94 -5.64
CA PRO A 64 3.26 14.72 -6.87
C PRO A 64 3.75 13.56 -7.73
N SER A 65 4.94 13.03 -7.44
CA SER A 65 5.44 11.83 -8.14
C SER A 65 4.66 10.58 -7.78
N ILE A 66 3.96 10.57 -6.63
CA ILE A 66 3.12 9.45 -6.24
C ILE A 66 1.77 9.60 -6.94
N GLN A 67 1.30 8.52 -7.55
CA GLN A 67 -0.01 8.46 -8.21
C GLN A 67 -1.10 8.21 -7.16
N TRP A 68 -1.36 9.21 -6.32
CA TRP A 68 -2.25 9.07 -5.16
C TRP A 68 -3.65 8.60 -5.53
N ARG A 69 -4.17 9.08 -6.66
CA ARG A 69 -5.49 8.66 -7.13
C ARG A 69 -5.52 7.18 -7.48
N GLN A 70 -4.47 6.69 -8.13
CA GLN A 70 -4.37 5.28 -8.47
C GLN A 70 -4.26 4.41 -7.22
N VAL A 71 -3.50 4.87 -6.22
CA VAL A 71 -3.40 4.16 -4.94
C VAL A 71 -4.78 4.09 -4.29
N ALA A 72 -5.51 5.20 -4.26
CA ALA A 72 -6.85 5.26 -3.67
C ALA A 72 -7.85 4.35 -4.41
N ASP A 73 -7.70 4.20 -5.72
CA ASP A 73 -8.61 3.39 -6.55
C ASP A 73 -8.24 1.91 -6.59
N LEU A 74 -7.11 1.55 -6.01
CA LEU A 74 -6.57 0.20 -6.10
C LEU A 74 -7.52 -0.85 -5.52
N GLY A 75 -8.18 -0.54 -4.42
CA GLY A 75 -9.17 -1.46 -3.82
C GLY A 75 -10.30 -1.79 -4.77
N ASN A 76 -10.78 -0.80 -5.51
CA ASN A 76 -11.82 -1.02 -6.52
C ASN A 76 -11.29 -1.88 -7.69
N PHE A 77 -10.07 -1.61 -8.13
CA PHE A 77 -9.43 -2.40 -9.19
C PHE A 77 -9.32 -3.87 -8.78
N ILE A 78 -8.91 -4.14 -7.54
CA ILE A 78 -8.74 -5.50 -7.04
C ILE A 78 -10.03 -6.30 -7.08
N ARG A 79 -11.15 -5.67 -6.73
CA ARG A 79 -12.46 -6.34 -6.75
C ARG A 79 -12.87 -6.83 -8.14
N HIS A 80 -12.23 -6.31 -9.19
CA HIS A 80 -12.53 -6.66 -10.58
C HIS A 80 -11.31 -7.28 -11.30
N ALA A 81 -10.33 -7.77 -10.55
CA ALA A 81 -9.09 -8.33 -11.11
C ALA A 81 -9.25 -9.82 -11.36
N TYR A 82 -9.86 -10.17 -12.49
CA TYR A 82 -10.16 -11.55 -12.83
C TYR A 82 -9.25 -12.17 -13.87
N HIS A 83 -8.50 -11.36 -14.62
CA HIS A 83 -7.72 -11.82 -15.76
C HIS A 83 -6.23 -11.78 -15.47
N LYS A 84 -5.45 -12.53 -16.25
CA LYS A 84 -4.01 -12.56 -16.14
C LYS A 84 -3.40 -11.16 -16.26
N ILE A 85 -3.92 -10.34 -17.15
CA ILE A 85 -3.42 -8.98 -17.34
C ILE A 85 -3.61 -8.13 -16.08
N ASP A 86 -4.69 -8.38 -15.33
CA ASP A 86 -4.94 -7.68 -14.07
C ASP A 86 -3.89 -8.05 -13.02
N LEU A 87 -3.49 -9.32 -12.99
CA LEU A 87 -2.43 -9.78 -12.09
C LEU A 87 -1.08 -9.17 -12.45
N GLU A 88 -0.83 -8.97 -13.74
CA GLU A 88 0.38 -8.30 -14.20
C GLU A 88 0.43 -6.85 -13.73
N VAL A 89 -0.71 -6.15 -13.73
CA VAL A 89 -0.81 -4.79 -13.20
C VAL A 89 -0.48 -4.77 -11.71
N LEU A 90 -1.06 -5.68 -10.93
CA LEU A 90 -0.80 -5.75 -9.49
C LEU A 90 0.67 -6.08 -9.20
N TRP A 91 1.24 -6.99 -9.96
CA TRP A 91 2.65 -7.35 -9.81
C TRP A 91 3.58 -6.18 -10.14
N ALA A 92 3.25 -5.40 -11.18
CA ALA A 92 4.01 -4.22 -11.55
C ALA A 92 4.02 -3.18 -10.41
N ILE A 93 2.92 -3.04 -9.68
CA ILE A 93 2.86 -2.16 -8.53
C ILE A 93 3.87 -2.62 -7.47
N TYR A 94 3.89 -3.92 -7.19
CA TYR A 94 4.85 -4.50 -6.25
C TYR A 94 6.30 -4.22 -6.66
N GLU A 95 6.62 -4.46 -7.92
CA GLU A 95 8.00 -4.33 -8.41
C GLU A 95 8.46 -2.89 -8.58
N ASN A 96 7.57 -2.00 -9.02
CA ASN A 96 7.98 -0.68 -9.49
C ASN A 96 7.56 0.47 -8.59
N ASP A 97 6.45 0.33 -7.86
CA ASP A 97 5.83 1.49 -7.21
C ASP A 97 5.92 1.48 -5.69
N LEU A 98 5.98 0.31 -5.06
CA LEU A 98 5.94 0.24 -3.60
C LEU A 98 7.13 0.93 -2.93
N HIS A 99 8.31 0.84 -3.52
CA HIS A 99 9.50 1.42 -2.90
C HIS A 99 9.39 2.94 -2.81
N SER A 100 8.99 3.59 -3.91
CA SER A 100 8.80 5.05 -3.92
C SER A 100 7.74 5.49 -2.92
N LEU A 101 6.63 4.74 -2.85
CA LEU A 101 5.57 5.04 -1.91
C LEU A 101 6.06 4.87 -0.47
N GLU A 102 6.81 3.81 -0.19
CA GLU A 102 7.37 3.58 1.14
C GLU A 102 8.23 4.75 1.60
N LEU A 103 9.10 5.25 0.73
CA LEU A 103 9.96 6.39 1.08
C LEU A 103 9.15 7.63 1.45
N VAL A 104 8.06 7.88 0.73
CA VAL A 104 7.17 9.00 1.03
C VAL A 104 6.43 8.78 2.35
N ILE A 105 5.91 7.57 2.58
CA ILE A 105 5.21 7.25 3.82
C ILE A 105 6.13 7.40 5.02
N ASP A 106 7.38 6.98 4.91
CA ASP A 106 8.37 7.14 5.98
C ASP A 106 8.58 8.62 6.33
N LYS A 107 8.61 9.49 5.33
CA LYS A 107 8.73 10.94 5.56
C LYS A 107 7.47 11.51 6.22
N LEU A 108 6.31 11.10 5.77
CA LEU A 108 5.05 11.59 6.30
C LEU A 108 4.83 11.13 7.74
N ILE A 109 5.21 9.90 8.07
CA ILE A 109 5.06 9.38 9.43
C ILE A 109 5.93 10.15 10.43
N MET A 110 7.09 10.63 9.98
CA MET A 110 7.96 11.48 10.80
C MET A 110 7.30 12.83 11.11
N ARG A 111 6.42 13.31 10.24
CA ARG A 111 5.67 14.55 10.41
C ARG A 111 4.49 14.37 11.34
N SER A 112 3.91 13.19 11.38
CA SER A 112 2.72 12.91 12.18
C SER A 112 3.08 12.75 13.67
N ASN A 113 2.09 12.87 14.54
CA ASN A 113 2.30 12.65 15.98
C ASN A 113 2.04 11.18 16.30
N PRO A 114 3.09 10.42 16.67
CA PRO A 114 2.85 9.07 17.16
C PRO A 114 2.09 9.11 18.48
N PRO A 115 1.36 8.05 18.82
CA PRO A 115 0.70 7.99 20.12
C PRO A 115 1.75 8.03 21.24
N LYS A 116 1.41 8.72 22.33
CA LYS A 116 2.32 8.79 23.47
C LYS A 116 2.47 7.41 24.09
N PRO A 117 3.69 7.01 24.46
CA PRO A 117 3.85 5.75 25.19
C PRO A 117 3.06 5.80 26.47
N GLN A 118 2.40 4.69 26.79
CA GLN A 118 1.66 4.58 28.03
C GLN A 118 2.66 4.39 29.17
N ALA A 119 2.46 5.18 30.19
CA ALA A 119 3.32 5.10 31.37
C ALA A 119 3.06 3.80 32.14
#